data_ff87395e628611318035747a74938e47
#
_entry.id   ff87395e628611318035747a74938e47
#
_cell.length_a   1.000
_cell.length_b   1.000
_cell.length_c   1.000
_cell.angle_alpha   90.00
_cell.angle_beta   90.00
_cell.angle_gamma   90.00
#
_symmetry.space_group_name_H-M   'P 1'
#
loop_
_entity.id
_entity.type
_entity.pdbx_description
1 polymer ?
#
loop_
_entity_poly.entity_id
_entity_poly.type
_entity_poly.pdbx_seq_one_letter_code
_entity_poly.pdbx_strand_id
1 'polypeptide(L)' 'MCYNCGCGEPDNDMGNPKNITNKTFEEAAKAAKQTSEEARRNAYETLKKEFEKKK' A
#
# COMPACT_ATOMS: atom_id res chain seq x y z
N MET A 1 -11.08 -4.67 2.74
CA MET A 1 -10.55 -3.73 3.56
C MET A 1 -9.21 -3.25 3.14
N CYS A 2 -8.87 -2.11 3.51
CA CYS A 2 -7.66 -1.42 3.10
C CYS A 2 -6.42 -1.93 3.83
N TYR A 3 -5.26 -1.50 3.38
CA TYR A 3 -4.00 -1.93 3.98
C TYR A 3 -3.80 -1.37 5.39
N ASN A 4 -4.26 -0.16 5.63
CA ASN A 4 -3.94 0.51 6.89
C ASN A 4 -4.78 0.08 8.07
N CYS A 5 -5.90 -0.61 7.87
CA CYS A 5 -6.71 -1.04 9.00
C CYS A 5 -6.53 -2.53 9.35
N GLY A 6 -5.85 -3.28 8.49
CA GLY A 6 -5.50 -4.65 8.81
C GLY A 6 -6.60 -5.68 8.69
N CYS A 7 -7.66 -5.37 7.94
CA CYS A 7 -8.76 -6.31 7.83
C CYS A 7 -8.63 -7.27 6.65
N GLY A 8 -7.63 -7.07 5.79
CA GLY A 8 -7.31 -8.04 4.76
C GLY A 8 -8.08 -7.92 3.46
N GLU A 9 -8.73 -6.80 3.20
CA GLU A 9 -9.44 -6.58 1.95
C GLU A 9 -8.83 -5.40 1.19
N PRO A 10 -7.75 -5.62 0.43
CA PRO A 10 -6.99 -4.53 -0.16
C PRO A 10 -7.71 -3.73 -1.25
N ASP A 11 -8.83 -4.23 -1.74
CA ASP A 11 -9.57 -3.53 -2.78
C ASP A 11 -10.76 -2.73 -2.25
N ASN A 12 -10.96 -2.72 -0.94
CA ASN A 12 -12.12 -2.08 -0.34
C ASN A 12 -11.68 -0.95 0.58
N ASP A 13 -12.00 0.29 0.20
CA ASP A 13 -11.64 1.45 1.00
C ASP A 13 -12.65 1.76 2.11
N MET A 14 -13.65 0.94 2.26
CA MET A 14 -14.69 1.09 3.28
C MET A 14 -15.40 2.44 3.20
N GLY A 15 -15.52 2.98 2.00
CA GLY A 15 -16.18 4.26 1.78
C GLY A 15 -15.34 5.49 2.06
N ASN A 16 -14.05 5.31 2.39
CA ASN A 16 -13.16 6.41 2.68
C ASN A 16 -11.99 6.38 1.69
N PRO A 17 -11.93 7.35 0.75
CA PRO A 17 -10.88 7.34 -0.27
C PRO A 17 -9.46 7.56 0.28
N LYS A 18 -9.33 7.94 1.53
CA LYS A 18 -8.01 8.11 2.15
C LYS A 18 -7.44 6.80 2.66
N ASN A 19 -8.25 5.76 2.77
CA ASN A 19 -7.74 4.44 3.13
C ASN A 19 -6.88 3.90 1.99
N ILE A 20 -5.83 3.17 2.36
CA ILE A 20 -4.87 2.66 1.40
C ILE A 20 -5.35 1.34 0.82
N THR A 21 -5.58 1.31 -0.49
CA THR A 21 -6.05 0.14 -1.20
C THR A 21 -5.12 -0.16 -2.37
N ASN A 22 -5.40 -1.24 -3.10
CA ASN A 22 -4.65 -1.55 -4.31
C ASN A 22 -4.75 -0.42 -5.33
N LYS A 23 -5.87 0.28 -5.39
CA LYS A 23 -6.02 1.42 -6.29
C LYS A 23 -5.04 2.53 -5.94
N THR A 24 -4.79 2.75 -4.65
CA THR A 24 -3.80 3.72 -4.21
C THR A 24 -2.42 3.38 -4.77
N PHE A 25 -2.06 2.10 -4.70
CA PHE A 25 -0.77 1.65 -5.24
C PHE A 25 -0.72 1.76 -6.77
N GLU A 26 -1.84 1.50 -7.45
CA GLU A 26 -1.88 1.65 -8.90
C GLU A 26 -1.64 3.09 -9.31
N GLU A 27 -2.24 4.04 -8.63
CA GLU A 27 -2.04 5.46 -8.93
C GLU A 27 -0.62 5.91 -8.63
N ALA A 28 -0.07 5.45 -7.52
CA ALA A 28 1.32 5.74 -7.17
C ALA A 28 2.28 5.15 -8.20
N ALA A 29 1.97 3.94 -8.66
CA ALA A 29 2.80 3.27 -9.66
C ALA A 29 2.81 4.04 -10.98
N LYS A 30 1.65 4.54 -11.41
CA LYS A 30 1.57 5.34 -12.62
C LYS A 30 2.42 6.60 -12.52
N ALA A 31 2.41 7.24 -11.36
CA ALA A 31 3.20 8.44 -11.13
C ALA A 31 4.69 8.15 -11.19
N ALA A 32 5.11 6.96 -10.74
CA ALA A 32 6.50 6.55 -10.74
C ALA A 32 6.89 5.75 -11.97
N LYS A 33 5.97 5.55 -12.92
CA LYS A 33 6.18 4.78 -14.15
C LYS A 33 6.62 3.35 -13.87
N GLN A 34 5.99 2.73 -12.90
CA GLN A 34 6.26 1.34 -12.54
C GLN A 34 4.93 0.57 -12.43
N THR A 35 5.01 -0.75 -12.26
CA THR A 35 3.79 -1.56 -12.10
C THR A 35 3.26 -1.45 -10.67
N SER A 36 1.97 -1.76 -10.50
CA SER A 36 1.38 -1.73 -9.16
C SER A 36 2.03 -2.77 -8.25
N GLU A 37 2.45 -3.90 -8.82
CA GLU A 37 3.14 -4.93 -8.04
C GLU A 37 4.48 -4.40 -7.51
N GLU A 38 5.22 -3.68 -8.36
CA GLU A 38 6.47 -3.07 -7.93
C GLU A 38 6.25 -2.06 -6.81
N ALA A 39 5.20 -1.26 -6.94
CA ALA A 39 4.88 -0.26 -5.92
C ALA A 39 4.57 -0.94 -4.58
N ARG A 40 3.79 -2.01 -4.61
CA ARG A 40 3.46 -2.74 -3.39
C ARG A 40 4.68 -3.39 -2.77
N ARG A 41 5.55 -3.96 -3.61
CA ARG A 41 6.77 -4.59 -3.12
C ARG A 41 7.71 -3.57 -2.49
N ASN A 42 7.87 -2.41 -3.14
CA ASN A 42 8.69 -1.34 -2.59
C ASN A 42 8.16 -0.86 -1.24
N ALA A 43 6.85 -0.73 -1.13
CA ALA A 43 6.21 -0.34 0.12
C ALA A 43 6.47 -1.38 1.21
N TYR A 44 6.35 -2.65 0.87
CA TYR A 44 6.60 -3.74 1.81
C TYR A 44 8.03 -3.67 2.35
N GLU A 45 9.01 -3.51 1.46
CA GLU A 45 10.41 -3.48 1.88
C GLU A 45 10.72 -2.26 2.74
N THR A 46 10.14 -1.12 2.38
CA THR A 46 10.33 0.10 3.16
C THR A 46 9.71 -0.04 4.55
N LEU A 47 8.50 -0.56 4.61
CA LEU A 47 7.83 -0.77 5.89
C LEU A 47 8.56 -1.78 6.75
N LYS A 48 9.08 -2.83 6.13
CA LYS A 48 9.86 -3.83 6.86
C LYS A 48 11.07 -3.19 7.52
N LYS A 49 11.78 -2.34 6.79
CA LYS A 49 12.94 -1.64 7.35
C LYS A 49 12.55 -0.73 8.50
N GLU A 50 11.42 -0.03 8.37
CA GLU A 50 10.95 0.86 9.42
C GLU A 50 10.66 0.10 10.71
N PHE A 51 10.00 -1.06 10.60
CA PHE A 51 9.71 -1.85 11.78
C PHE A 51 10.95 -2.48 12.39
N GLU A 52 11.93 -2.84 11.58
CA GLU A 52 13.17 -3.39 12.09
C GLU A 52 13.99 -2.35 12.84
N LYS A 53 13.91 -1.08 12.44
CA LYS A 53 14.64 -0.01 13.11
C LYS A 53 14.09 0.33 14.48
N LYS A 54 12.86 -0.03 14.78
CA LYS A 54 12.20 0.35 16.02
C LYS A 54 12.46 -0.61 17.18
N LYS A 55 13.35 -1.52 17.02
CA LYS A 55 13.67 -2.47 18.10
C LYS A 55 14.51 -1.82 19.19
#